data_10ed18203eb4962acd864875b8821fed
#
_entry.id   10ed18203eb4962acd864875b8821fed
#
_cell.length_a   1.000
_cell.length_b   1.000
_cell.length_c   1.000
_cell.angle_alpha   90.00
_cell.angle_beta   90.00
_cell.angle_gamma   90.00
#
_symmetry.space_group_name_H-M   'P 1'
#
loop_
_entity.id
_entity.type
_entity.pdbx_description
1 polymer ?
#
loop_
_entity_poly.entity_id
_entity_poly.type
_entity_poly.pdbx_seq_one_letter_code
_entity_poly.pdbx_strand_id
1 'polypeptide(L)'
;SFQYHLTTAKNNGVTKTEIAEILTHAAFYAGWPKAWAAFRMAKGVWAEDDAADAKAKHQNEMVFPIGAPNDAFAKYFIGQSYLAPLSTQQVGIYNVTFKPGCRNNWHIHHAKSGGGQILVCVAGHGYYQEWGKPAQELRPGDVVNIPVGVKHWHGAAPDSWFSHLAVEVPGDETSNEWLEAVDNTVYFKAA
;
A
#
# COMPACT_ATOMS: atom_id res chain seq x y z
N SER A 1 2.74 -30.86 16.64
CA SER A 1 1.56 -30.47 15.81
C SER A 1 1.95 -30.38 14.35
N PHE A 2 1.00 -30.46 13.45
CA PHE A 2 1.25 -30.33 12.00
C PHE A 2 1.89 -28.98 11.64
N GLN A 3 1.45 -27.89 12.28
CA GLN A 3 2.05 -26.57 12.12
C GLN A 3 3.55 -26.55 12.47
N TYR A 4 3.97 -27.28 13.52
CA TYR A 4 5.38 -27.41 13.88
C TYR A 4 6.19 -28.04 12.73
N HIS A 5 5.66 -29.11 12.10
CA HIS A 5 6.32 -29.72 10.95
C HIS A 5 6.41 -28.81 9.74
N LEU A 6 5.38 -28.00 9.46
CA LEU A 6 5.41 -27.00 8.40
C LEU A 6 6.48 -25.92 8.67
N THR A 7 6.56 -25.40 9.90
CA THR A 7 7.60 -24.45 10.30
C THR A 7 8.99 -25.04 10.16
N THR A 8 9.18 -26.31 10.61
CA THR A 8 10.45 -27.01 10.47
C THR A 8 10.82 -27.23 9.01
N ALA A 9 9.86 -27.58 8.14
CA ALA A 9 10.08 -27.75 6.71
C ALA A 9 10.56 -26.41 6.07
N LYS A 10 9.89 -25.30 6.39
CA LYS A 10 10.30 -23.97 5.96
C LYS A 10 11.72 -23.62 6.41
N ASN A 11 12.05 -23.85 7.68
CA ASN A 11 13.38 -23.57 8.22
C ASN A 11 14.48 -24.46 7.59
N ASN A 12 14.11 -25.63 7.06
CA ASN A 12 14.99 -26.51 6.31
C ASN A 12 15.02 -26.21 4.80
N GLY A 13 14.45 -25.08 4.37
CA GLY A 13 14.53 -24.61 3.00
C GLY A 13 13.44 -25.11 2.05
N VAL A 14 12.41 -25.81 2.56
CA VAL A 14 11.25 -26.17 1.73
C VAL A 14 10.51 -24.91 1.30
N THR A 15 10.40 -24.74 0.00
CA THR A 15 9.74 -23.59 -0.61
C THR A 15 8.22 -23.68 -0.55
N LYS A 16 7.55 -22.54 -0.74
CA LYS A 16 6.10 -22.46 -0.85
C LYS A 16 5.54 -23.34 -1.98
N THR A 17 6.23 -23.37 -3.11
CA THR A 17 5.84 -24.20 -4.27
C THR A 17 5.95 -25.68 -3.93
N GLU A 18 7.06 -26.10 -3.36
CA GLU A 18 7.27 -27.51 -2.97
C GLU A 18 6.25 -27.98 -1.93
N ILE A 19 5.95 -27.18 -0.89
CA ILE A 19 4.92 -27.56 0.08
C ILE A 19 3.53 -27.63 -0.55
N ALA A 20 3.21 -26.76 -1.49
CA ALA A 20 1.94 -26.80 -2.21
C ALA A 20 1.81 -28.09 -3.05
N GLU A 21 2.87 -28.50 -3.74
CA GLU A 21 2.92 -29.76 -4.50
C GLU A 21 2.77 -30.97 -3.58
N ILE A 22 3.50 -31.01 -2.46
CA ILE A 22 3.41 -32.09 -1.46
C ILE A 22 1.98 -32.22 -0.93
N LEU A 23 1.34 -31.10 -0.55
CA LEU A 23 -0.02 -31.11 -0.02
C LEU A 23 -1.05 -31.48 -1.08
N THR A 24 -0.85 -31.07 -2.32
CA THR A 24 -1.69 -31.48 -3.46
C THR A 24 -1.59 -32.99 -3.68
N HIS A 25 -0.37 -33.52 -3.70
CA HIS A 25 -0.16 -34.97 -3.83
C HIS A 25 -0.78 -35.74 -2.67
N ALA A 26 -0.59 -35.27 -1.43
CA ALA A 26 -1.17 -35.89 -0.24
C ALA A 26 -2.73 -35.88 -0.26
N ALA A 27 -3.36 -34.92 -0.94
CA ALA A 27 -4.82 -34.86 -1.05
C ALA A 27 -5.45 -36.10 -1.69
N PHE A 28 -4.75 -36.74 -2.64
CA PHE A 28 -5.21 -37.96 -3.30
C PHE A 28 -5.24 -39.17 -2.35
N TYR A 29 -4.46 -39.15 -1.28
CA TYR A 29 -4.39 -40.26 -0.28
C TYR A 29 -5.18 -39.93 0.96
N ALA A 30 -5.11 -38.69 1.46
CA ALA A 30 -5.72 -38.29 2.73
C ALA A 30 -7.11 -37.65 2.58
N GLY A 31 -7.49 -37.31 1.36
CA GLY A 31 -8.74 -36.63 0.99
C GLY A 31 -8.63 -35.10 1.06
N TRP A 32 -9.35 -34.42 0.17
CA TRP A 32 -9.32 -32.97 0.03
C TRP A 32 -9.67 -32.17 1.29
N PRO A 33 -10.63 -32.58 2.15
CA PRO A 33 -10.91 -31.83 3.38
C PRO A 33 -9.70 -31.69 4.30
N LYS A 34 -8.87 -32.73 4.44
CA LYS A 34 -7.65 -32.69 5.23
C LYS A 34 -6.56 -31.86 4.56
N ALA A 35 -6.43 -31.97 3.23
CA ALA A 35 -5.51 -31.18 2.45
C ALA A 35 -5.83 -29.68 2.56
N TRP A 36 -7.09 -29.27 2.46
CA TRP A 36 -7.49 -27.87 2.63
C TRP A 36 -7.15 -27.32 4.01
N ALA A 37 -7.31 -28.11 5.07
CA ALA A 37 -6.88 -27.71 6.41
C ALA A 37 -5.34 -27.50 6.46
N ALA A 38 -4.59 -28.38 5.83
CA ALA A 38 -3.13 -28.29 5.73
C ALA A 38 -2.68 -27.08 4.91
N PHE A 39 -3.33 -26.80 3.78
CA PHE A 39 -3.06 -25.59 2.97
C PHE A 39 -3.29 -24.29 3.77
N ARG A 40 -4.37 -24.20 4.57
CA ARG A 40 -4.60 -23.04 5.42
C ARG A 40 -3.48 -22.82 6.44
N MET A 41 -2.99 -23.89 7.04
CA MET A 41 -1.85 -23.81 7.98
C MET A 41 -0.56 -23.42 7.24
N ALA A 42 -0.28 -24.03 6.09
CA ALA A 42 0.88 -23.69 5.27
C ALA A 42 0.86 -22.22 4.84
N LYS A 43 -0.28 -21.70 4.39
CA LYS A 43 -0.44 -20.28 4.05
C LYS A 43 -0.02 -19.35 5.20
N GLY A 44 -0.35 -19.69 6.45
CA GLY A 44 0.08 -18.93 7.62
C GLY A 44 1.60 -18.97 7.84
N VAL A 45 2.24 -20.12 7.62
CA VAL A 45 3.69 -20.29 7.81
C VAL A 45 4.51 -19.54 6.75
N TRP A 46 4.02 -19.44 5.50
CA TRP A 46 4.69 -18.71 4.39
C TRP A 46 4.12 -17.31 4.13
N ALA A 47 3.28 -16.77 5.02
CA ALA A 47 2.64 -15.46 4.82
C ALA A 47 3.63 -14.30 4.70
N GLU A 48 4.75 -14.35 5.43
CA GLU A 48 5.80 -13.32 5.36
C GLU A 48 6.52 -13.33 4.01
N ASP A 49 6.74 -14.52 3.43
CA ASP A 49 7.36 -14.68 2.12
C ASP A 49 6.43 -14.11 1.04
N ASP A 50 5.11 -14.38 1.12
CA ASP A 50 4.12 -13.80 0.22
C ASP A 50 4.10 -12.27 0.28
N ALA A 51 4.23 -11.70 1.47
CA ALA A 51 4.28 -10.26 1.65
C ALA A 51 5.58 -9.65 1.09
N ALA A 52 6.71 -10.35 1.25
CA ALA A 52 8.00 -9.93 0.69
C ALA A 52 7.97 -10.00 -0.84
N ASP A 53 7.44 -11.08 -1.41
CA ASP A 53 7.30 -11.27 -2.86
C ASP A 53 6.38 -10.19 -3.47
N ALA A 54 5.25 -9.88 -2.82
CA ALA A 54 4.33 -8.84 -3.27
C ALA A 54 4.99 -7.45 -3.25
N LYS A 55 5.79 -7.15 -2.23
CA LYS A 55 6.55 -5.91 -2.14
C LYS A 55 7.61 -5.83 -3.23
N ALA A 56 8.36 -6.91 -3.45
CA ALA A 56 9.39 -7.00 -4.50
C ALA A 56 8.77 -6.85 -5.89
N LYS A 57 7.65 -7.50 -6.15
CA LYS A 57 6.90 -7.35 -7.41
C LYS A 57 6.52 -5.90 -7.64
N HIS A 58 5.91 -5.24 -6.65
CA HIS A 58 5.53 -3.83 -6.76
C HIS A 58 6.75 -2.91 -6.98
N GLN A 59 7.88 -3.18 -6.31
CA GLN A 59 9.13 -2.43 -6.55
C GLN A 59 9.61 -2.54 -7.99
N ASN A 60 9.43 -3.70 -8.63
CA ASN A 60 9.83 -3.92 -10.02
C ASN A 60 8.92 -3.24 -11.05
N GLU A 61 7.75 -2.74 -10.65
CA GLU A 61 6.82 -1.98 -11.50
C GLU A 61 7.23 -0.51 -11.66
N MET A 62 8.20 -0.02 -10.87
CA MET A 62 8.62 1.38 -10.90
C MET A 62 10.13 1.53 -10.71
N VAL A 63 10.67 2.67 -11.16
CA VAL A 63 12.11 3.02 -11.00
C VAL A 63 12.43 3.66 -9.66
N PHE A 64 11.43 4.18 -8.95
CA PHE A 64 11.60 4.84 -7.67
C PHE A 64 11.60 3.83 -6.51
N PRO A 65 12.44 4.01 -5.47
CA PRO A 65 12.45 3.10 -4.33
C PRO A 65 11.14 3.20 -3.52
N ILE A 66 10.68 2.08 -2.99
CA ILE A 66 9.55 2.06 -2.03
C ILE A 66 9.92 2.85 -0.75
N GLY A 67 11.17 2.79 -0.33
CA GLY A 67 11.64 3.49 0.84
C GLY A 67 11.45 2.74 2.16
N ALA A 68 11.61 3.47 3.26
CA ALA A 68 11.44 2.97 4.61
C ALA A 68 9.97 2.98 5.05
N PRO A 69 9.58 2.20 6.09
CA PRO A 69 8.29 2.36 6.74
C PRO A 69 8.03 3.81 7.13
N ASN A 70 6.83 4.31 6.88
CA ASN A 70 6.45 5.70 7.12
C ASN A 70 5.99 5.91 8.58
N ASP A 71 6.83 5.52 9.54
CA ASP A 71 6.48 5.46 10.96
C ASP A 71 6.22 6.85 11.57
N ALA A 72 6.91 7.88 11.10
CA ALA A 72 6.75 9.25 11.57
C ALA A 72 5.34 9.81 11.32
N PHE A 73 4.67 9.34 10.28
CA PHE A 73 3.32 9.75 9.89
C PHE A 73 2.28 8.64 10.10
N ALA A 74 2.65 7.49 10.67
CA ALA A 74 1.77 6.31 10.79
C ALA A 74 0.41 6.62 11.41
N LYS A 75 0.33 7.55 12.36
CA LYS A 75 -0.92 8.00 13.02
C LYS A 75 -1.93 8.65 12.07
N TYR A 76 -1.50 9.05 10.88
CA TYR A 76 -2.33 9.68 9.86
C TYR A 76 -2.70 8.71 8.72
N PHE A 77 -2.39 7.42 8.89
CA PHE A 77 -2.68 6.39 7.89
C PHE A 77 -3.43 5.23 8.52
N ILE A 78 -4.34 4.65 7.76
CA ILE A 78 -4.92 3.34 8.04
C ILE A 78 -4.16 2.33 7.20
N GLY A 79 -3.51 1.34 7.84
CA GLY A 79 -2.65 0.37 7.17
C GLY A 79 -1.19 0.83 7.06
N GLN A 80 -0.38 0.06 6.34
CA GLN A 80 1.06 0.30 6.23
C GLN A 80 1.40 1.09 4.98
N SER A 81 2.10 2.20 5.16
CA SER A 81 2.72 2.98 4.09
C SER A 81 4.24 3.04 4.22
N TYR A 82 4.90 3.44 3.14
CA TYR A 82 6.34 3.63 3.03
C TYR A 82 6.63 4.98 2.40
N LEU A 83 7.79 5.54 2.69
CA LEU A 83 8.20 6.85 2.20
C LEU A 83 9.66 6.81 1.73
N ALA A 84 9.90 7.28 0.52
CA ALA A 84 11.24 7.53 -0.01
C ALA A 84 11.37 9.00 -0.41
N PRO A 85 12.21 9.80 0.27
CA PRO A 85 12.53 11.14 -0.19
C PRO A 85 13.36 11.05 -1.46
N LEU A 86 12.93 11.74 -2.52
CA LEU A 86 13.62 11.81 -3.80
C LEU A 86 14.30 13.16 -4.01
N SER A 87 13.67 14.23 -3.54
CA SER A 87 14.19 15.60 -3.53
C SER A 87 13.72 16.31 -2.27
N THR A 88 14.63 17.02 -1.61
CA THR A 88 14.34 17.76 -0.36
C THR A 88 14.89 19.20 -0.37
N GLN A 89 15.33 19.69 -1.53
CA GLN A 89 15.95 21.02 -1.64
C GLN A 89 15.02 22.05 -2.28
N GLN A 90 14.98 22.13 -3.62
CA GLN A 90 14.18 23.14 -4.31
C GLN A 90 12.68 22.84 -4.25
N VAL A 91 12.34 21.58 -4.49
CA VAL A 91 10.97 21.08 -4.42
C VAL A 91 11.00 19.75 -3.65
N GLY A 92 10.16 19.62 -2.63
CA GLY A 92 9.94 18.36 -1.95
C GLY A 92 9.28 17.36 -2.88
N ILE A 93 9.93 16.22 -3.12
CA ILE A 93 9.38 15.11 -3.91
C ILE A 93 9.59 13.82 -3.13
N TYR A 94 8.51 13.13 -2.87
CA TYR A 94 8.54 11.89 -2.11
C TYR A 94 7.81 10.80 -2.88
N ASN A 95 8.39 9.60 -2.98
CA ASN A 95 7.61 8.43 -3.39
C ASN A 95 6.88 7.86 -2.18
N VAL A 96 5.56 7.97 -2.18
CA VAL A 96 4.68 7.42 -1.14
C VAL A 96 4.08 6.13 -1.64
N THR A 97 4.36 5.04 -0.93
CA THR A 97 3.87 3.70 -1.29
C THR A 97 2.91 3.18 -0.22
N PHE A 98 1.78 2.68 -0.65
CA PHE A 98 0.70 2.13 0.16
C PHE A 98 0.56 0.64 -0.06
N LYS A 99 0.48 -0.15 1.01
CA LYS A 99 0.03 -1.55 0.91
C LYS A 99 -1.46 -1.61 0.51
N PRO A 100 -1.93 -2.75 -0.01
CA PRO A 100 -3.35 -2.96 -0.28
C PRO A 100 -4.24 -2.53 0.89
N GLY A 101 -5.25 -1.73 0.61
CA GLY A 101 -6.19 -1.19 1.61
C GLY A 101 -5.67 -0.02 2.43
N CYS A 102 -4.39 0.35 2.32
CA CYS A 102 -3.83 1.49 3.04
C CYS A 102 -4.25 2.81 2.42
N ARG A 103 -4.62 3.78 3.28
CA ARG A 103 -5.00 5.13 2.89
C ARG A 103 -4.61 6.13 3.96
N ASN A 104 -4.39 7.38 3.59
CA ASN A 104 -4.20 8.45 4.55
C ASN A 104 -5.54 9.00 5.06
N ASN A 105 -5.48 9.77 6.13
CA ASN A 105 -6.62 10.52 6.66
C ASN A 105 -7.02 11.62 5.69
N TRP A 106 -8.22 12.15 5.85
CA TRP A 106 -8.58 13.44 5.30
C TRP A 106 -7.57 14.48 5.74
N HIS A 107 -7.13 15.34 4.79
CA HIS A 107 -6.18 16.40 5.10
C HIS A 107 -6.31 17.56 4.13
N ILE A 108 -5.69 18.67 4.48
CA ILE A 108 -5.69 19.92 3.69
C ILE A 108 -4.26 20.44 3.64
N HIS A 109 -3.82 20.86 2.47
CA HIS A 109 -2.61 21.66 2.29
C HIS A 109 -2.95 23.13 2.36
N HIS A 110 -2.32 23.86 3.26
CA HIS A 110 -2.48 25.30 3.41
C HIS A 110 -1.25 26.05 2.89
N ALA A 111 -1.47 27.23 2.35
CA ALA A 111 -0.42 28.21 2.04
C ALA A 111 -1.03 29.59 1.97
N LYS A 112 -0.22 30.64 2.19
CA LYS A 112 -0.60 32.03 2.01
C LYS A 112 -0.61 32.41 0.53
N SER A 113 0.38 31.90 -0.23
CA SER A 113 0.46 32.02 -1.68
C SER A 113 1.17 30.79 -2.28
N GLY A 114 0.86 30.40 -3.50
CA GLY A 114 1.36 29.15 -4.08
C GLY A 114 0.87 27.94 -3.32
N GLY A 115 1.71 26.92 -3.15
CA GLY A 115 1.40 25.73 -2.34
C GLY A 115 0.47 24.72 -3.02
N GLY A 116 0.00 23.75 -2.23
CA GLY A 116 -0.74 22.60 -2.71
C GLY A 116 0.18 21.42 -2.99
N GLN A 117 -0.37 20.39 -3.63
CA GLN A 117 0.37 19.15 -3.92
C GLN A 117 0.04 18.64 -5.32
N ILE A 118 1.00 18.03 -5.97
CA ILE A 118 0.76 17.29 -7.22
C ILE A 118 1.06 15.81 -6.94
N LEU A 119 0.14 14.92 -7.29
CA LEU A 119 0.36 13.48 -7.29
C LEU A 119 0.68 13.04 -8.72
N VAL A 120 1.73 12.24 -8.87
CA VAL A 120 2.06 11.56 -10.12
C VAL A 120 2.09 10.06 -9.84
N CYS A 121 1.12 9.32 -10.37
CA CYS A 121 1.02 7.88 -10.12
C CYS A 121 2.10 7.14 -10.88
N VAL A 122 2.85 6.25 -10.20
CA VAL A 122 4.02 5.57 -10.75
C VAL A 122 3.90 4.05 -10.77
N ALA A 123 3.08 3.46 -9.89
CA ALA A 123 2.86 2.01 -9.90
C ALA A 123 1.55 1.64 -9.19
N GLY A 124 0.98 0.51 -9.59
CA GLY A 124 -0.19 -0.10 -8.95
C GLY A 124 -1.49 0.64 -9.21
N HIS A 125 -2.44 0.54 -8.26
CA HIS A 125 -3.79 1.06 -8.40
C HIS A 125 -4.26 1.67 -7.07
N GLY A 126 -4.87 2.85 -7.13
CA GLY A 126 -5.35 3.57 -5.96
C GLY A 126 -6.47 4.56 -6.28
N TYR A 127 -6.76 5.39 -5.29
CA TYR A 127 -7.83 6.39 -5.36
C TYR A 127 -7.37 7.72 -4.80
N TYR A 128 -7.98 8.78 -5.33
CA TYR A 128 -7.99 10.14 -4.79
C TYR A 128 -9.44 10.61 -4.67
N GLN A 129 -9.76 11.33 -3.60
CA GLN A 129 -11.08 11.91 -3.44
C GLN A 129 -11.01 13.27 -2.74
N GLU A 130 -11.66 14.27 -3.33
CA GLU A 130 -11.99 15.53 -2.66
C GLU A 130 -13.27 15.36 -1.84
N TRP A 131 -13.34 16.06 -0.72
CA TRP A 131 -14.52 16.08 0.11
C TRP A 131 -15.77 16.49 -0.68
N GLY A 132 -16.82 15.67 -0.57
CA GLY A 132 -18.09 15.92 -1.25
C GLY A 132 -18.12 15.59 -2.74
N LYS A 133 -17.00 15.08 -3.32
CA LYS A 133 -16.95 14.64 -4.72
C LYS A 133 -16.84 13.12 -4.83
N PRO A 134 -17.16 12.52 -6.00
CA PRO A 134 -16.84 11.14 -6.28
C PRO A 134 -15.32 10.88 -6.21
N ALA A 135 -14.93 9.67 -5.80
CA ALA A 135 -13.54 9.26 -5.86
C ALA A 135 -13.09 9.09 -7.32
N GLN A 136 -11.85 9.45 -7.58
CA GLN A 136 -11.15 9.24 -8.84
C GLN A 136 -10.23 8.03 -8.69
N GLU A 137 -10.37 7.06 -9.60
CA GLU A 137 -9.41 5.97 -9.75
C GLU A 137 -8.08 6.50 -10.28
N LEU A 138 -6.97 5.96 -9.76
CA LEU A 138 -5.61 6.39 -10.12
C LEU A 138 -4.77 5.20 -10.57
N ARG A 139 -4.12 5.35 -11.72
CA ARG A 139 -3.22 4.36 -12.34
C ARG A 139 -1.91 5.03 -12.77
N PRO A 140 -0.85 4.24 -13.05
CA PRO A 140 0.42 4.79 -13.53
C PRO A 140 0.25 5.72 -14.73
N GLY A 141 0.81 6.92 -14.62
CA GLY A 141 0.68 7.99 -15.61
C GLY A 141 -0.37 9.05 -15.27
N ASP A 142 -1.29 8.78 -14.35
CA ASP A 142 -2.26 9.77 -13.90
C ASP A 142 -1.58 10.86 -13.06
N VAL A 143 -2.05 12.10 -13.25
CA VAL A 143 -1.58 13.27 -12.51
C VAL A 143 -2.77 13.99 -11.89
N VAL A 144 -2.69 14.24 -10.59
CA VAL A 144 -3.69 15.00 -9.82
C VAL A 144 -3.07 16.29 -9.32
N ASN A 145 -3.68 17.41 -9.65
CA ASN A 145 -3.31 18.70 -9.09
C ASN A 145 -4.25 19.01 -7.92
N ILE A 146 -3.70 19.19 -6.74
CA ILE A 146 -4.43 19.43 -5.49
C ILE A 146 -4.13 20.86 -5.04
N PRO A 147 -5.06 21.82 -5.27
CA PRO A 147 -4.89 23.18 -4.80
C PRO A 147 -4.90 23.31 -3.28
N VAL A 148 -4.38 24.41 -2.76
CA VAL A 148 -4.51 24.75 -1.34
C VAL A 148 -5.97 24.82 -0.92
N GLY A 149 -6.24 24.46 0.35
CA GLY A 149 -7.59 24.50 0.93
C GLY A 149 -8.50 23.34 0.55
N VAL A 150 -8.08 22.44 -0.33
CA VAL A 150 -8.88 21.29 -0.73
C VAL A 150 -8.74 20.18 0.30
N LYS A 151 -9.85 19.82 0.97
CA LYS A 151 -9.93 18.63 1.84
C LYS A 151 -10.01 17.38 0.98
N HIS A 152 -9.04 16.47 1.14
CA HIS A 152 -8.92 15.28 0.31
C HIS A 152 -8.27 14.12 1.05
N TRP A 153 -8.32 12.96 0.45
CA TRP A 153 -7.53 11.78 0.81
C TRP A 153 -7.08 11.04 -0.44
N HIS A 154 -6.06 10.18 -0.30
CA HIS A 154 -5.62 9.23 -1.31
C HIS A 154 -5.09 7.95 -0.66
N GLY A 155 -5.03 6.86 -1.43
CA GLY A 155 -4.56 5.56 -0.94
C GLY A 155 -4.69 4.46 -1.97
N ALA A 156 -4.23 3.28 -1.59
CA ALA A 156 -4.27 2.07 -2.40
C ALA A 156 -5.70 1.51 -2.54
N ALA A 157 -5.96 0.79 -3.62
CA ALA A 157 -7.13 -0.07 -3.73
C ALA A 157 -7.06 -1.24 -2.73
N PRO A 158 -8.19 -1.91 -2.40
CA PRO A 158 -8.23 -2.97 -1.41
C PRO A 158 -7.30 -4.16 -1.72
N ASP A 159 -7.05 -4.42 -2.99
CA ASP A 159 -6.34 -5.58 -3.52
C ASP A 159 -5.03 -5.25 -4.24
N SER A 160 -4.64 -3.99 -4.31
CA SER A 160 -3.45 -3.53 -5.02
C SER A 160 -2.52 -2.72 -4.14
N TRP A 161 -1.22 -2.89 -4.31
CA TRP A 161 -0.24 -1.89 -3.93
C TRP A 161 -0.43 -0.64 -4.77
N PHE A 162 -0.04 0.50 -4.27
CA PHE A 162 -0.13 1.78 -4.97
C PHE A 162 1.04 2.68 -4.60
N SER A 163 1.63 3.33 -5.60
CA SER A 163 2.69 4.32 -5.38
C SER A 163 2.46 5.56 -6.23
N HIS A 164 2.68 6.71 -5.63
CA HIS A 164 2.69 7.98 -6.32
C HIS A 164 3.83 8.87 -5.82
N LEU A 165 4.31 9.75 -6.68
CA LEU A 165 5.12 10.88 -6.26
C LEU A 165 4.18 11.92 -5.64
N ALA A 166 4.51 12.34 -4.42
CA ALA A 166 3.95 13.53 -3.80
C ALA A 166 4.94 14.68 -4.06
N VAL A 167 4.54 15.62 -4.89
CA VAL A 167 5.32 16.82 -5.21
C VAL A 167 4.75 17.98 -4.42
N GLU A 168 5.53 18.52 -3.49
CA GLU A 168 5.13 19.68 -2.71
C GLU A 168 5.31 20.96 -3.55
N VAL A 169 4.19 21.57 -3.92
CA VAL A 169 4.25 22.83 -4.69
C VAL A 169 4.80 23.93 -3.79
N PRO A 170 5.87 24.63 -4.21
CA PRO A 170 6.42 25.74 -3.43
C PRO A 170 5.39 26.81 -3.11
N GLY A 171 5.42 27.33 -1.88
CA GLY A 171 4.51 28.38 -1.44
C GLY A 171 4.99 29.03 -0.15
N ASP A 172 4.36 30.14 0.21
CA ASP A 172 4.62 30.88 1.45
C ASP A 172 3.77 30.33 2.59
N GLU A 173 4.36 30.21 3.77
CA GLU A 173 3.68 29.74 5.00
C GLU A 173 2.91 28.42 4.77
N THR A 174 3.55 27.44 4.10
CA THR A 174 2.93 26.14 3.82
C THR A 174 2.79 25.31 5.08
N SER A 175 1.66 24.60 5.22
CA SER A 175 1.42 23.63 6.30
C SER A 175 0.43 22.57 5.88
N ASN A 176 0.45 21.43 6.58
CA ASN A 176 -0.50 20.34 6.39
C ASN A 176 -1.40 20.22 7.62
N GLU A 177 -2.71 20.22 7.40
CA GLU A 177 -3.70 19.95 8.42
C GLU A 177 -4.23 18.53 8.26
N TRP A 178 -3.97 17.68 9.26
CA TRP A 178 -4.48 16.31 9.30
C TRP A 178 -5.80 16.27 10.06
N LEU A 179 -6.80 15.68 9.44
CA LEU A 179 -8.17 15.60 9.93
C LEU A 179 -8.54 14.16 10.29
N GLU A 180 -9.84 13.86 10.27
CA GLU A 180 -10.38 12.56 10.61
C GLU A 180 -9.92 11.44 9.66
N ALA A 181 -9.94 10.22 10.16
CA ALA A 181 -9.67 9.03 9.35
C ALA A 181 -10.76 8.84 8.29
N VAL A 182 -10.36 8.36 7.11
CA VAL A 182 -11.31 7.93 6.08
C VAL A 182 -11.95 6.62 6.52
N ASP A 183 -13.24 6.65 6.86
CA ASP A 183 -13.94 5.46 7.30
C ASP A 183 -14.14 4.43 6.18
N ASN A 184 -14.47 3.20 6.57
CA ASN A 184 -14.63 2.11 5.62
C ASN A 184 -15.79 2.32 4.64
N THR A 185 -16.85 3.03 5.05
CA THR A 185 -18.01 3.29 4.18
C THR A 185 -17.61 4.19 3.02
N VAL A 186 -16.84 5.23 3.29
CA VAL A 186 -16.29 6.14 2.27
C VAL A 186 -15.31 5.38 1.38
N TYR A 187 -14.37 4.67 1.99
CA TYR A 187 -13.31 3.96 1.27
C TYR A 187 -13.85 2.88 0.34
N PHE A 188 -14.71 1.97 0.82
CA PHE A 188 -15.26 0.89 -0.01
C PHE A 188 -16.32 1.35 -1.03
N LYS A 189 -16.82 2.58 -0.91
CA LYS A 189 -17.64 3.19 -1.96
C LYS A 189 -16.80 3.76 -3.10
N ALA A 190 -15.52 4.07 -2.85
CA ALA A 190 -14.57 4.50 -3.85
C ALA A 190 -14.00 3.31 -4.66
N ALA A 191 -13.89 2.14 -4.01
CA ALA A 191 -13.39 0.89 -4.58
C ALA A 191 -14.54 0.05 -5.17
#